data_c5d090b9640a22060ccb2990bb7721ca
#
_entry.id   c5d090b9640a22060ccb2990bb7721ca
#
_cell.length_a   1.000
_cell.length_b   1.000
_cell.length_c   1.000
_cell.angle_alpha   90.00
_cell.angle_beta   90.00
_cell.angle_gamma   90.00
#
_symmetry.space_group_name_H-M   'P 1'
#
loop_
_entity.id
_entity.type
_entity.pdbx_description
1 polymer ?
#
loop_
_entity_poly.entity_id
_entity_poly.type
_entity_poly.pdbx_seq_one_letter_code
_entity_poly.pdbx_strand_id
1 'polypeptide(L)'
;MLFRSTVDGTYAPLERGAGVVDLADIKRAKQPLAKNSSASLWDVGDGVACFEIHSRANALDPDILTLLQQSLGIVAKDFKGLVVYSAASNFSVGANIGLALFAANVGLWPMIEGMVSMGQATMKAMKYAKFPVVAAPAGMALGGGCEICLHASAIQAHAELYMGLVEVGVGLVPGWGGHKELLLRLQQPRKGVPNGPMPALMTAFETISTAKVSRSAEEARDNDFLRPTDGISMNRDRLLADAKAKVLALAENYVPPAPPKFRLPGATAAAAFTLAVNDLQRQGKASAHDAAVAAVVGRVLSGGDADLQDEIEEDKLLEIERQGFVSLIRTPKTLARIEHMLETGKPLRN
;
A
#
# COMPACT_ATOMS: atom_id res chain seq x y z
N MET A 1 25.59 -7.57 15.65
CA MET A 1 25.27 -7.71 17.10
C MET A 1 26.36 -8.51 17.75
N LEU A 2 26.79 -8.13 18.94
CA LEU A 2 27.71 -8.90 19.77
C LEU A 2 26.89 -9.58 20.86
N PHE A 3 27.21 -10.82 21.18
CA PHE A 3 26.68 -11.48 22.36
C PHE A 3 27.83 -11.73 23.35
N ARG A 4 27.51 -11.75 24.64
CA ARG A 4 28.47 -12.04 25.68
C ARG A 4 28.39 -13.53 26.03
N SER A 5 29.53 -14.23 25.93
CA SER A 5 29.62 -15.60 26.39
C SER A 5 29.34 -15.67 27.89
N THR A 6 28.53 -16.61 28.32
CA THR A 6 28.28 -16.86 29.77
C THR A 6 29.40 -17.64 30.44
N VAL A 7 30.27 -18.27 29.65
CA VAL A 7 31.36 -19.11 30.16
C VAL A 7 32.59 -18.28 30.53
N ASP A 8 33.04 -17.43 29.64
CA ASP A 8 34.29 -16.66 29.78
C ASP A 8 34.08 -15.14 29.86
N GLY A 9 32.85 -14.67 29.71
CA GLY A 9 32.50 -13.25 29.73
C GLY A 9 32.98 -12.44 28.50
N THR A 10 33.52 -13.10 27.49
CA THR A 10 34.02 -12.43 26.28
C THR A 10 32.85 -12.05 25.35
N TYR A 11 33.09 -11.09 24.45
CA TYR A 11 32.12 -10.70 23.41
C TYR A 11 32.55 -11.29 22.08
N ALA A 12 31.61 -11.96 21.40
CA ALA A 12 31.82 -12.51 20.08
C ALA A 12 30.77 -11.96 19.11
N PRO A 13 31.09 -11.86 17.81
CA PRO A 13 30.10 -11.56 16.79
C PRO A 13 29.00 -12.62 16.77
N LEU A 14 27.76 -12.18 16.68
CA LEU A 14 26.65 -13.11 16.44
C LEU A 14 26.76 -13.65 15.00
N GLU A 15 27.02 -14.94 14.86
CA GLU A 15 26.98 -15.62 13.58
C GLU A 15 25.53 -15.66 13.07
N ARG A 16 25.30 -15.15 11.88
CA ARG A 16 24.00 -15.23 11.22
C ARG A 16 23.86 -16.56 10.50
N GLY A 17 22.68 -17.12 10.58
CA GLY A 17 22.34 -18.31 9.76
C GLY A 17 22.48 -18.01 8.27
N ALA A 18 22.73 -19.05 7.48
CA ALA A 18 22.82 -18.92 6.02
C ALA A 18 21.55 -18.30 5.43
N GLY A 19 21.72 -17.32 4.55
CA GLY A 19 20.61 -16.60 3.88
C GLY A 19 19.90 -15.55 4.75
N VAL A 20 20.50 -15.12 5.87
CA VAL A 20 20.02 -13.99 6.67
C VAL A 20 20.77 -12.71 6.29
N VAL A 21 20.03 -11.66 5.96
CA VAL A 21 20.54 -10.30 5.78
C VAL A 21 19.87 -9.43 6.85
N ASP A 22 20.65 -8.95 7.81
CA ASP A 22 20.16 -8.07 8.88
C ASP A 22 20.53 -6.62 8.57
N LEU A 23 19.51 -5.78 8.38
CA LEU A 23 19.72 -4.35 8.10
C LEU A 23 20.44 -3.65 9.27
N ALA A 24 20.28 -4.11 10.51
CA ALA A 24 20.97 -3.56 11.65
C ALA A 24 22.49 -3.78 11.59
N ASP A 25 22.96 -4.88 10.99
CA ASP A 25 24.38 -5.11 10.76
C ASP A 25 24.94 -4.17 9.68
N ILE A 26 24.15 -3.95 8.62
CA ILE A 26 24.51 -3.00 7.55
C ILE A 26 24.60 -1.57 8.10
N LYS A 27 23.64 -1.15 8.91
CA LYS A 27 23.62 0.17 9.56
C LYS A 27 24.82 0.43 10.46
N ARG A 28 25.39 -0.60 11.07
CA ARG A 28 26.61 -0.48 11.87
C ARG A 28 27.87 -0.35 11.02
N ALA A 29 27.86 -0.93 9.84
CA ALA A 29 29.03 -1.02 8.95
C ALA A 29 29.10 0.09 7.90
N LYS A 30 27.97 0.66 7.51
CA LYS A 30 27.87 1.63 6.40
C LYS A 30 27.07 2.86 6.78
N GLN A 31 27.27 3.94 6.03
CA GLN A 31 26.39 5.11 6.03
C GLN A 31 25.25 4.91 5.05
N PRO A 32 24.07 5.51 5.29
CA PRO A 32 22.98 5.47 4.32
C PRO A 32 23.32 6.25 3.05
N LEU A 33 22.82 5.81 1.92
CA LEU A 33 22.90 6.52 0.63
C LEU A 33 22.10 7.82 0.63
N ALA A 34 20.95 7.78 1.30
CA ALA A 34 20.10 8.94 1.56
C ALA A 34 19.30 8.68 2.85
N LYS A 35 18.92 9.74 3.56
CA LYS A 35 18.24 9.63 4.86
C LYS A 35 17.51 10.93 5.21
N ASN A 36 16.36 10.79 5.86
CA ASN A 36 15.69 11.85 6.62
C ASN A 36 15.18 11.32 7.98
N SER A 37 14.26 12.03 8.63
CA SER A 37 13.69 11.65 9.92
C SER A 37 12.83 10.37 9.87
N SER A 38 12.24 10.06 8.71
CA SER A 38 11.18 9.05 8.57
C SER A 38 11.58 7.83 7.74
N ALA A 39 12.64 7.94 6.93
CA ALA A 39 13.11 6.86 6.06
C ALA A 39 14.62 6.95 5.76
N SER A 40 15.19 5.86 5.23
CA SER A 40 16.58 5.81 4.79
C SER A 40 16.79 4.80 3.66
N LEU A 41 17.76 5.10 2.79
CA LEU A 41 18.17 4.23 1.69
C LEU A 41 19.53 3.61 1.99
N TRP A 42 19.66 2.31 1.84
CA TRP A 42 20.84 1.52 2.18
C TRP A 42 21.29 0.67 1.00
N ASP A 43 22.59 0.56 0.80
CA ASP A 43 23.18 -0.48 -0.06
C ASP A 43 23.24 -1.80 0.71
N VAL A 44 22.46 -2.80 0.26
CA VAL A 44 22.41 -4.14 0.86
C VAL A 44 23.27 -5.16 0.10
N GLY A 45 24.14 -4.69 -0.80
CA GLY A 45 25.06 -5.50 -1.59
C GLY A 45 24.45 -6.09 -2.87
N ASP A 46 25.30 -6.64 -3.73
CA ASP A 46 24.99 -7.27 -5.02
C ASP A 46 24.27 -6.35 -6.03
N GLY A 47 24.37 -5.02 -5.81
CA GLY A 47 23.69 -4.00 -6.62
C GLY A 47 22.21 -3.84 -6.25
N VAL A 48 21.79 -4.21 -5.06
CA VAL A 48 20.43 -3.99 -4.55
C VAL A 48 20.43 -2.92 -3.46
N ALA A 49 19.52 -1.95 -3.58
CA ALA A 49 19.25 -0.96 -2.55
C ALA A 49 18.04 -1.36 -1.69
N CYS A 50 18.02 -0.92 -0.43
CA CYS A 50 16.92 -1.12 0.49
C CYS A 50 16.41 0.22 1.00
N PHE A 51 15.18 0.55 0.71
CA PHE A 51 14.46 1.69 1.29
C PHE A 51 13.78 1.23 2.57
N GLU A 52 14.24 1.75 3.71
CA GLU A 52 13.68 1.43 5.01
C GLU A 52 12.75 2.53 5.48
N ILE A 53 11.51 2.14 5.85
CA ILE A 53 10.56 2.99 6.56
C ILE A 53 10.80 2.83 8.06
N HIS A 54 11.02 3.95 8.78
CA HIS A 54 11.28 3.94 10.22
C HIS A 54 10.66 5.14 10.97
N SER A 55 9.62 5.76 10.40
CA SER A 55 8.81 6.76 11.08
C SER A 55 8.07 6.17 12.29
N ARG A 56 7.51 7.02 13.14
CA ARG A 56 6.71 6.55 14.29
C ARG A 56 5.52 5.69 13.79
N ALA A 57 5.41 4.47 14.33
CA ALA A 57 4.44 3.45 13.90
C ALA A 57 4.50 3.12 12.40
N ASN A 58 5.55 3.54 11.69
CA ASN A 58 5.68 3.46 10.24
C ASN A 58 4.49 4.09 9.48
N ALA A 59 3.94 5.16 10.06
CA ALA A 59 2.95 5.99 9.36
C ALA A 59 3.65 6.76 8.24
N LEU A 60 3.05 6.73 7.05
CA LEU A 60 3.59 7.36 5.86
C LEU A 60 3.32 8.86 5.87
N ASP A 61 4.39 9.64 5.78
CA ASP A 61 4.40 11.09 5.79
C ASP A 61 5.02 11.66 4.49
N PRO A 62 4.96 12.97 4.24
CA PRO A 62 5.57 13.58 3.07
C PRO A 62 7.09 13.37 2.95
N ASP A 63 7.80 13.23 4.08
CA ASP A 63 9.24 12.98 4.10
C ASP A 63 9.57 11.61 3.51
N ILE A 64 8.77 10.57 3.83
CA ILE A 64 8.90 9.23 3.24
C ILE A 64 8.68 9.29 1.73
N LEU A 65 7.62 9.98 1.27
CA LEU A 65 7.30 10.09 -0.17
C LEU A 65 8.41 10.82 -0.92
N THR A 66 8.91 11.92 -0.36
CA THR A 66 10.02 12.71 -0.94
C THR A 66 11.29 11.87 -1.06
N LEU A 67 11.67 11.17 0.02
CA LEU A 67 12.87 10.35 0.01
C LEU A 67 12.73 9.14 -0.90
N LEU A 68 11.53 8.55 -1.00
CA LEU A 68 11.29 7.45 -1.93
C LEU A 68 11.47 7.89 -3.38
N GLN A 69 10.93 9.06 -3.77
CA GLN A 69 11.15 9.62 -5.10
C GLN A 69 12.64 9.89 -5.40
N GLN A 70 13.35 10.47 -4.44
CA GLN A 70 14.81 10.68 -4.57
C GLN A 70 15.56 9.35 -4.68
N SER A 71 15.16 8.36 -3.89
CA SER A 71 15.75 7.01 -3.91
C SER A 71 15.58 6.31 -5.24
N LEU A 72 14.42 6.46 -5.90
CA LEU A 72 14.21 5.91 -7.24
C LEU A 72 15.23 6.48 -8.24
N GLY A 73 15.57 7.77 -8.13
CA GLY A 73 16.59 8.41 -8.96
C GLY A 73 18.02 7.89 -8.69
N ILE A 74 18.35 7.59 -7.43
CA ILE A 74 19.65 6.98 -7.05
C ILE A 74 19.73 5.54 -7.58
N VAL A 75 18.69 4.75 -7.35
CA VAL A 75 18.63 3.33 -7.76
C VAL A 75 18.73 3.19 -9.27
N ALA A 76 18.09 4.08 -10.03
CA ALA A 76 18.14 4.07 -11.49
C ALA A 76 19.56 4.24 -12.08
N LYS A 77 20.48 4.84 -11.34
CA LYS A 77 21.85 5.11 -11.77
C LYS A 77 22.83 4.01 -11.36
N ASP A 78 22.71 3.53 -10.11
CA ASP A 78 23.78 2.82 -9.44
C ASP A 78 23.40 1.39 -9.00
N PHE A 79 22.11 1.01 -9.13
CA PHE A 79 21.62 -0.27 -8.61
C PHE A 79 20.77 -1.03 -9.64
N LYS A 80 20.63 -2.31 -9.42
CA LYS A 80 19.80 -3.24 -10.23
C LYS A 80 18.33 -3.22 -9.84
N GLY A 81 18.01 -2.78 -8.62
CA GLY A 81 16.65 -2.69 -8.11
C GLY A 81 16.57 -2.33 -6.64
N LEU A 82 15.34 -2.25 -6.15
CA LEU A 82 14.99 -1.72 -4.84
C LEU A 82 14.15 -2.71 -4.04
N VAL A 83 14.48 -2.88 -2.76
CA VAL A 83 13.58 -3.47 -1.76
C VAL A 83 12.98 -2.36 -0.93
N VAL A 84 11.65 -2.34 -0.75
CA VAL A 84 10.99 -1.49 0.26
C VAL A 84 10.71 -2.35 1.48
N TYR A 85 11.24 -1.96 2.63
CA TYR A 85 11.29 -2.78 3.83
C TYR A 85 11.10 -1.96 5.10
N SER A 86 10.80 -2.62 6.20
CA SER A 86 10.93 -2.07 7.54
C SER A 86 11.49 -3.11 8.51
N ALA A 87 12.46 -2.70 9.33
CA ALA A 87 12.98 -3.53 10.41
C ALA A 87 12.05 -3.57 11.65
N ALA A 88 11.05 -2.67 11.73
CA ALA A 88 10.07 -2.62 12.80
C ALA A 88 9.08 -3.79 12.73
N SER A 89 8.23 -3.96 13.77
CA SER A 89 7.23 -5.02 13.83
C SER A 89 6.22 -4.98 12.66
N ASN A 90 5.85 -3.79 12.22
CA ASN A 90 4.92 -3.55 11.13
C ASN A 90 5.62 -2.91 9.94
N PHE A 91 5.19 -3.26 8.74
CA PHE A 91 5.65 -2.61 7.51
C PHE A 91 5.18 -1.16 7.43
N SER A 92 3.87 -0.93 7.55
CA SER A 92 3.26 0.39 7.65
C SER A 92 1.79 0.30 8.08
N VAL A 93 1.37 1.23 8.92
CA VAL A 93 -0.04 1.37 9.33
C VAL A 93 -0.86 2.27 8.38
N GLY A 94 -0.25 2.74 7.29
CA GLY A 94 -0.86 3.65 6.31
C GLY A 94 -0.41 5.10 6.46
N ALA A 95 -1.13 6.00 5.81
CA ALA A 95 -0.83 7.43 5.82
C ALA A 95 -0.97 8.04 7.23
N ASN A 96 -0.18 9.09 7.50
CA ASN A 96 -0.27 9.85 8.74
C ASN A 96 -1.56 10.68 8.77
N ILE A 97 -2.66 10.04 9.25
CA ILE A 97 -3.98 10.68 9.34
C ILE A 97 -4.03 11.84 10.36
N GLY A 98 -3.12 11.88 11.33
CA GLY A 98 -3.01 13.00 12.26
C GLY A 98 -2.60 14.30 11.56
N LEU A 99 -1.66 14.22 10.61
CA LEU A 99 -1.27 15.35 9.78
C LEU A 99 -2.44 15.81 8.89
N ALA A 100 -3.20 14.87 8.33
CA ALA A 100 -4.37 15.17 7.52
C ALA A 100 -5.49 15.84 8.35
N LEU A 101 -5.74 15.37 9.58
CA LEU A 101 -6.68 15.98 10.53
C LEU A 101 -6.26 17.40 10.88
N PHE A 102 -5.00 17.61 11.22
CA PHE A 102 -4.48 18.95 11.51
C PHE A 102 -4.70 19.90 10.34
N ALA A 103 -4.31 19.50 9.12
CA ALA A 103 -4.49 20.31 7.92
C ALA A 103 -5.97 20.64 7.65
N ALA A 104 -6.87 19.67 7.87
CA ALA A 104 -8.32 19.87 7.72
C ALA A 104 -8.88 20.85 8.74
N ASN A 105 -8.49 20.74 10.02
CA ASN A 105 -8.96 21.62 11.09
C ASN A 105 -8.55 23.09 10.91
N VAL A 106 -7.44 23.34 10.22
CA VAL A 106 -6.99 24.71 9.89
C VAL A 106 -7.32 25.13 8.46
N GLY A 107 -8.10 24.32 7.72
CA GLY A 107 -8.60 24.65 6.38
C GLY A 107 -7.55 24.60 5.27
N LEU A 108 -6.43 23.89 5.44
CA LEU A 108 -5.35 23.75 4.45
C LEU A 108 -5.69 22.71 3.37
N TRP A 109 -6.82 22.86 2.70
CA TRP A 109 -7.32 21.95 1.68
C TRP A 109 -6.35 21.71 0.52
N PRO A 110 -5.65 22.73 -0.03
CA PRO A 110 -4.66 22.52 -1.06
C PRO A 110 -3.48 21.65 -0.61
N MET A 111 -3.10 21.71 0.68
CA MET A 111 -2.07 20.85 1.25
C MET A 111 -2.51 19.39 1.26
N ILE A 112 -3.75 19.10 1.65
CA ILE A 112 -4.30 17.75 1.66
C ILE A 112 -4.33 17.18 0.24
N GLU A 113 -4.85 17.95 -0.72
CA GLU A 113 -4.89 17.55 -2.13
C GLU A 113 -3.48 17.32 -2.68
N GLY A 114 -2.53 18.19 -2.34
CA GLY A 114 -1.12 18.05 -2.69
C GLY A 114 -0.49 16.77 -2.13
N MET A 115 -0.79 16.39 -0.88
CA MET A 115 -0.32 15.15 -0.26
C MET A 115 -0.86 13.91 -0.98
N VAL A 116 -2.15 13.91 -1.35
CA VAL A 116 -2.74 12.80 -2.12
C VAL A 116 -2.10 12.72 -3.50
N SER A 117 -1.97 13.84 -4.20
CA SER A 117 -1.35 13.91 -5.53
C SER A 117 0.12 13.46 -5.50
N MET A 118 0.89 13.88 -4.49
CA MET A 118 2.27 13.45 -4.29
C MET A 118 2.37 11.94 -4.07
N GLY A 119 1.49 11.37 -3.26
CA GLY A 119 1.43 9.93 -3.05
C GLY A 119 1.13 9.19 -4.35
N GLN A 120 0.12 9.61 -5.12
CA GLN A 120 -0.20 9.04 -6.43
C GLN A 120 1.00 9.09 -7.40
N ALA A 121 1.68 10.23 -7.47
CA ALA A 121 2.86 10.40 -8.31
C ALA A 121 4.02 9.48 -7.87
N THR A 122 4.23 9.33 -6.55
CA THR A 122 5.26 8.45 -5.99
C THR A 122 4.97 6.98 -6.29
N MET A 123 3.72 6.53 -6.11
CA MET A 123 3.31 5.17 -6.43
C MET A 123 3.47 4.87 -7.92
N LYS A 124 3.09 5.79 -8.80
CA LYS A 124 3.33 5.66 -10.25
C LYS A 124 4.81 5.59 -10.58
N ALA A 125 5.64 6.49 -10.01
CA ALA A 125 7.08 6.49 -10.24
C ALA A 125 7.73 5.16 -9.81
N MET A 126 7.27 4.56 -8.70
CA MET A 126 7.71 3.25 -8.24
C MET A 126 7.26 2.13 -9.18
N LYS A 127 6.00 2.12 -9.61
CA LYS A 127 5.42 1.08 -10.49
C LYS A 127 6.09 1.06 -11.87
N TYR A 128 6.40 2.22 -12.42
CA TYR A 128 6.97 2.38 -13.77
C TYR A 128 8.48 2.60 -13.77
N ALA A 129 9.15 2.33 -12.64
CA ALA A 129 10.61 2.37 -12.56
C ALA A 129 11.24 1.40 -13.57
N LYS A 130 12.38 1.78 -14.16
CA LYS A 130 13.10 0.94 -15.14
C LYS A 130 13.85 -0.23 -14.53
N PHE A 131 13.62 -0.49 -13.26
CA PHE A 131 14.21 -1.57 -12.46
C PHE A 131 13.14 -2.15 -11.52
N PRO A 132 13.28 -3.41 -11.09
CA PRO A 132 12.30 -4.02 -10.21
C PRO A 132 12.30 -3.38 -8.81
N VAL A 133 11.09 -3.14 -8.30
CA VAL A 133 10.85 -2.76 -6.90
C VAL A 133 10.11 -3.90 -6.22
N VAL A 134 10.69 -4.46 -5.16
CA VAL A 134 10.07 -5.53 -4.36
C VAL A 134 9.68 -4.99 -3.00
N ALA A 135 8.40 -5.05 -2.66
CA ALA A 135 7.94 -4.78 -1.31
C ALA A 135 8.13 -6.00 -0.42
N ALA A 136 8.68 -5.80 0.78
CA ALA A 136 8.93 -6.86 1.76
C ALA A 136 8.13 -6.63 3.05
N PRO A 137 6.78 -6.75 3.02
CA PRO A 137 5.94 -6.47 4.18
C PRO A 137 5.96 -7.59 5.21
N ALA A 138 5.93 -7.19 6.50
CA ALA A 138 5.70 -8.03 7.65
C ALA A 138 4.80 -7.32 8.66
N GLY A 139 4.05 -8.05 9.47
CA GLY A 139 3.07 -7.48 10.38
C GLY A 139 2.00 -6.70 9.61
N MET A 140 1.74 -5.46 9.96
CA MET A 140 0.72 -4.65 9.29
C MET A 140 1.26 -3.96 8.03
N ALA A 141 0.56 -4.12 6.91
CA ALA A 141 0.69 -3.37 5.66
C ALA A 141 -0.71 -2.85 5.29
N LEU A 142 -1.13 -1.77 5.95
CA LEU A 142 -2.50 -1.26 5.88
C LEU A 142 -2.57 0.07 5.13
N GLY A 143 -3.70 0.34 4.47
CA GLY A 143 -3.95 1.58 3.76
C GLY A 143 -2.83 1.93 2.78
N GLY A 144 -2.23 3.10 2.89
CA GLY A 144 -1.08 3.50 2.07
C GLY A 144 0.08 2.51 2.07
N GLY A 145 0.30 1.75 3.17
CA GLY A 145 1.26 0.64 3.22
C GLY A 145 0.87 -0.53 2.32
N CYS A 146 -0.42 -0.84 2.25
CA CYS A 146 -0.97 -1.77 1.27
C CYS A 146 -0.79 -1.23 -0.15
N GLU A 147 -1.05 0.07 -0.38
CA GLU A 147 -0.88 0.70 -1.69
C GLU A 147 0.58 0.65 -2.20
N ILE A 148 1.59 0.83 -1.33
CA ILE A 148 3.01 0.58 -1.67
C ILE A 148 3.20 -0.85 -2.18
N CYS A 149 2.69 -1.84 -1.45
CA CYS A 149 2.79 -3.24 -1.84
C CYS A 149 2.10 -3.51 -3.18
N LEU A 150 0.92 -2.94 -3.39
CA LEU A 150 0.14 -3.13 -4.61
C LEU A 150 0.84 -2.55 -5.86
N HIS A 151 1.61 -1.47 -5.72
CA HIS A 151 2.35 -0.84 -6.82
C HIS A 151 3.75 -1.45 -7.07
N ALA A 152 4.23 -2.32 -6.18
CA ALA A 152 5.50 -2.98 -6.36
C ALA A 152 5.49 -3.98 -7.53
N SER A 153 6.65 -4.17 -8.17
CA SER A 153 6.84 -5.16 -9.25
C SER A 153 6.55 -6.58 -8.75
N ALA A 154 6.94 -6.86 -7.50
CA ALA A 154 6.59 -8.08 -6.78
C ALA A 154 6.53 -7.83 -5.27
N ILE A 155 5.88 -8.75 -4.56
CA ILE A 155 5.84 -8.76 -3.11
C ILE A 155 6.58 -10.01 -2.63
N GLN A 156 7.44 -9.85 -1.62
CA GLN A 156 7.96 -10.94 -0.81
C GLN A 156 7.42 -10.75 0.60
N ALA A 157 6.32 -11.40 0.92
CA ALA A 157 5.60 -11.22 2.17
C ALA A 157 6.15 -12.09 3.31
N HIS A 158 6.13 -11.62 4.53
CA HIS A 158 6.24 -12.51 5.69
C HIS A 158 4.93 -13.28 5.87
N ALA A 159 5.00 -14.54 6.30
CA ALA A 159 3.82 -15.39 6.49
C ALA A 159 2.76 -14.75 7.41
N GLU A 160 3.19 -14.08 8.48
CA GLU A 160 2.34 -13.32 9.38
C GLU A 160 2.18 -11.87 8.86
N LEU A 161 1.34 -11.71 7.85
CA LEU A 161 1.04 -10.42 7.23
C LEU A 161 -0.43 -10.06 7.40
N TYR A 162 -0.68 -8.87 7.95
CA TYR A 162 -2.01 -8.25 7.97
C TYR A 162 -2.04 -7.18 6.86
N MET A 163 -2.78 -7.45 5.78
CA MET A 163 -2.78 -6.59 4.60
C MET A 163 -4.20 -6.22 4.18
N GLY A 164 -4.44 -4.95 3.90
CA GLY A 164 -5.74 -4.46 3.44
C GLY A 164 -5.81 -2.96 3.22
N LEU A 165 -6.81 -2.55 2.43
CA LEU A 165 -7.19 -1.15 2.22
C LEU A 165 -8.25 -0.79 3.28
N VAL A 166 -7.87 -0.02 4.29
CA VAL A 166 -8.65 0.18 5.52
C VAL A 166 -9.21 1.60 5.71
N GLU A 167 -9.04 2.44 4.71
CA GLU A 167 -9.35 3.87 4.75
C GLU A 167 -10.81 4.16 5.11
N VAL A 168 -11.73 3.29 4.70
CA VAL A 168 -13.17 3.44 4.99
C VAL A 168 -13.46 3.35 6.49
N GLY A 169 -12.60 2.69 7.26
CA GLY A 169 -12.68 2.63 8.73
C GLY A 169 -12.55 3.99 9.40
N VAL A 170 -11.90 4.95 8.75
CA VAL A 170 -11.78 6.35 9.19
C VAL A 170 -12.60 7.31 8.33
N GLY A 171 -13.53 6.80 7.52
CA GLY A 171 -14.42 7.60 6.69
C GLY A 171 -13.78 8.17 5.42
N LEU A 172 -12.68 7.59 4.98
CA LEU A 172 -11.95 7.94 3.75
C LEU A 172 -12.01 6.80 2.74
N VAL A 173 -11.42 7.01 1.59
CA VAL A 173 -11.16 5.98 0.56
C VAL A 173 -9.66 5.89 0.30
N PRO A 174 -9.14 4.78 -0.27
CA PRO A 174 -7.77 4.72 -0.75
C PRO A 174 -7.45 5.96 -1.60
N GLY A 175 -6.29 6.55 -1.41
CA GLY A 175 -5.93 7.81 -2.05
C GLY A 175 -4.75 7.74 -3.00
N TRP A 176 -4.00 6.65 -3.00
CA TRP A 176 -2.77 6.51 -3.78
C TRP A 176 -2.84 5.42 -4.84
N GLY A 177 -4.05 5.08 -5.30
CA GLY A 177 -4.31 4.15 -6.39
C GLY A 177 -4.67 2.74 -5.94
N GLY A 178 -5.05 2.55 -4.68
CA GLY A 178 -5.47 1.25 -4.14
C GLY A 178 -6.63 0.62 -4.91
N HIS A 179 -7.61 1.42 -5.30
CA HIS A 179 -8.76 0.95 -6.10
C HIS A 179 -8.30 0.32 -7.42
N LYS A 180 -7.51 1.04 -8.20
CA LYS A 180 -7.08 0.57 -9.52
C LYS A 180 -6.18 -0.65 -9.43
N GLU A 181 -5.27 -0.70 -8.44
CA GLU A 181 -4.34 -1.81 -8.31
C GLU A 181 -5.05 -3.10 -7.88
N LEU A 182 -6.00 -3.02 -6.96
CA LEU A 182 -6.81 -4.17 -6.60
C LEU A 182 -7.68 -4.62 -7.79
N LEU A 183 -8.30 -3.68 -8.50
CA LEU A 183 -9.12 -3.98 -9.67
C LEU A 183 -8.30 -4.68 -10.77
N LEU A 184 -7.07 -4.22 -11.05
CA LEU A 184 -6.17 -4.84 -12.03
C LEU A 184 -5.85 -6.30 -11.68
N ARG A 185 -5.72 -6.62 -10.40
CA ARG A 185 -5.49 -8.00 -9.93
C ARG A 185 -6.74 -8.85 -10.13
N LEU A 186 -7.90 -8.32 -9.77
CA LEU A 186 -9.19 -9.02 -9.88
C LEU A 186 -9.65 -9.23 -11.32
N GLN A 187 -9.22 -8.38 -12.25
CA GLN A 187 -9.52 -8.49 -13.68
C GLN A 187 -8.65 -9.53 -14.41
N GLN A 188 -7.64 -10.10 -13.75
CA GLN A 188 -6.85 -11.17 -14.37
C GLN A 188 -7.74 -12.40 -14.62
N PRO A 189 -7.63 -13.03 -15.82
CA PRO A 189 -8.43 -14.19 -16.15
C PRO A 189 -8.24 -15.32 -15.13
N ARG A 190 -9.34 -15.90 -14.64
CA ARG A 190 -9.33 -16.99 -13.68
C ARG A 190 -10.26 -18.11 -14.12
N LYS A 191 -9.80 -19.34 -13.90
CA LYS A 191 -10.62 -20.52 -14.17
C LYS A 191 -11.84 -20.53 -13.24
N GLY A 192 -13.05 -20.61 -13.80
CA GLY A 192 -14.30 -20.70 -13.04
C GLY A 192 -14.89 -19.36 -12.59
N VAL A 193 -14.24 -18.22 -12.89
CA VAL A 193 -14.81 -16.89 -12.66
C VAL A 193 -15.48 -16.40 -13.93
N PRO A 194 -16.73 -15.87 -13.87
CA PRO A 194 -17.40 -15.31 -15.04
C PRO A 194 -16.57 -14.18 -15.68
N ASN A 195 -16.52 -14.16 -17.00
CA ASN A 195 -15.89 -13.08 -17.75
C ASN A 195 -16.76 -11.81 -17.67
N GLY A 196 -16.09 -10.66 -17.73
CA GLY A 196 -16.73 -9.35 -17.71
C GLY A 196 -16.26 -8.48 -16.53
N PRO A 197 -16.57 -7.18 -16.55
CA PRO A 197 -16.07 -6.25 -15.54
C PRO A 197 -16.76 -6.40 -14.18
N MET A 198 -18.06 -6.76 -14.15
CA MET A 198 -18.87 -6.71 -12.92
C MET A 198 -18.40 -7.62 -11.79
N PRO A 199 -17.98 -8.89 -11.99
CA PRO A 199 -17.49 -9.72 -10.91
C PRO A 199 -16.27 -9.12 -10.18
N ALA A 200 -15.28 -8.64 -10.95
CA ALA A 200 -14.10 -7.98 -10.40
C ALA A 200 -14.45 -6.69 -9.65
N LEU A 201 -15.36 -5.89 -10.20
CA LEU A 201 -15.83 -4.64 -9.60
C LEU A 201 -16.58 -4.89 -8.29
N MET A 202 -17.47 -5.87 -8.24
CA MET A 202 -18.22 -6.22 -7.01
C MET A 202 -17.28 -6.72 -5.93
N THR A 203 -16.31 -7.57 -6.25
CA THR A 203 -15.31 -8.05 -5.29
C THR A 203 -14.44 -6.90 -4.78
N ALA A 204 -13.96 -6.00 -5.66
CA ALA A 204 -13.19 -4.83 -5.25
C ALA A 204 -14.02 -3.91 -4.34
N PHE A 205 -15.27 -3.66 -4.72
CA PHE A 205 -16.19 -2.84 -3.94
C PHE A 205 -16.43 -3.41 -2.52
N GLU A 206 -16.73 -4.70 -2.42
CA GLU A 206 -16.92 -5.37 -1.14
C GLU A 206 -15.64 -5.30 -0.29
N THR A 207 -14.49 -5.67 -0.87
CA THR A 207 -13.20 -5.69 -0.17
C THR A 207 -12.84 -4.32 0.41
N ILE A 208 -12.99 -3.24 -0.39
CA ILE A 208 -12.66 -1.88 0.05
C ILE A 208 -13.71 -1.34 1.02
N SER A 209 -15.01 -1.45 0.68
CA SER A 209 -16.10 -0.87 1.49
C SER A 209 -16.25 -1.52 2.87
N THR A 210 -15.76 -2.75 3.04
CA THR A 210 -15.76 -3.45 4.34
C THR A 210 -14.43 -3.36 5.09
N ALA A 211 -13.45 -2.63 4.54
CA ALA A 211 -12.09 -2.58 5.08
C ALA A 211 -11.51 -3.98 5.35
N LYS A 212 -11.65 -4.89 4.39
CA LYS A 212 -11.23 -6.27 4.54
C LYS A 212 -9.72 -6.36 4.74
N VAL A 213 -9.29 -7.01 5.83
CA VAL A 213 -7.88 -7.23 6.17
C VAL A 213 -7.59 -8.72 6.18
N SER A 214 -6.62 -9.13 5.39
CA SER A 214 -6.05 -10.48 5.45
C SER A 214 -5.20 -10.65 6.70
N ARG A 215 -5.23 -11.82 7.33
CA ARG A 215 -4.56 -12.13 8.60
C ARG A 215 -3.30 -12.98 8.42
N SER A 216 -3.00 -13.34 7.19
CA SER A 216 -1.79 -14.05 6.79
C SER A 216 -1.45 -13.73 5.35
N ALA A 217 -0.23 -14.05 4.91
CA ALA A 217 0.17 -13.88 3.52
C ALA A 217 -0.63 -14.81 2.57
N GLU A 218 -1.02 -16.01 3.01
CA GLU A 218 -1.87 -16.89 2.21
C GLU A 218 -3.28 -16.31 2.07
N GLU A 219 -3.90 -15.81 3.16
CA GLU A 219 -5.19 -15.13 3.07
C GLU A 219 -5.10 -13.86 2.20
N ALA A 220 -3.95 -13.16 2.22
CA ALA A 220 -3.72 -12.02 1.33
C ALA A 220 -3.66 -12.45 -0.14
N ARG A 221 -3.19 -13.66 -0.44
CA ARG A 221 -3.24 -14.26 -1.78
C ARG A 221 -4.67 -14.63 -2.18
N ASP A 222 -5.43 -15.24 -1.27
CA ASP A 222 -6.84 -15.58 -1.51
C ASP A 222 -7.71 -14.33 -1.74
N ASN A 223 -7.36 -13.21 -1.11
CA ASN A 223 -8.03 -11.92 -1.25
C ASN A 223 -7.45 -11.03 -2.36
N ASP A 224 -6.56 -11.55 -3.22
CA ASP A 224 -5.95 -10.85 -4.36
C ASP A 224 -5.06 -9.64 -4.01
N PHE A 225 -4.66 -9.50 -2.78
CA PHE A 225 -3.61 -8.54 -2.41
C PHE A 225 -2.22 -9.05 -2.84
N LEU A 226 -1.97 -10.37 -2.80
CA LEU A 226 -0.79 -11.00 -3.37
C LEU A 226 -1.14 -11.70 -4.68
N ARG A 227 -0.22 -11.60 -5.65
CA ARG A 227 -0.30 -12.35 -6.91
C ARG A 227 0.16 -13.80 -6.69
N PRO A 228 -0.22 -14.75 -7.54
CA PRO A 228 0.31 -16.12 -7.49
C PRO A 228 1.85 -16.18 -7.57
N THR A 229 2.48 -15.21 -8.24
CA THR A 229 3.93 -15.09 -8.41
C THR A 229 4.66 -14.41 -7.26
N ASP A 230 3.93 -13.81 -6.31
CA ASP A 230 4.51 -13.19 -5.12
C ASP A 230 5.01 -14.27 -4.15
N GLY A 231 6.09 -13.95 -3.42
CA GLY A 231 6.74 -14.90 -2.51
C GLY A 231 6.25 -14.76 -1.07
N ILE A 232 6.39 -15.85 -0.32
CA ILE A 232 6.13 -15.87 1.12
C ILE A 232 7.37 -16.39 1.84
N SER A 233 7.86 -15.61 2.81
CA SER A 233 8.95 -15.99 3.72
C SER A 233 8.36 -16.43 5.06
N MET A 234 8.63 -17.67 5.47
CA MET A 234 8.16 -18.21 6.76
C MET A 234 9.00 -17.68 7.93
N ASN A 235 10.29 -17.45 7.70
CA ASN A 235 11.20 -16.90 8.71
C ASN A 235 11.43 -15.41 8.43
N ARG A 236 11.06 -14.57 9.40
CA ARG A 236 11.20 -13.11 9.28
C ARG A 236 12.65 -12.66 9.08
N ASP A 237 13.63 -13.35 9.67
CA ASP A 237 15.04 -13.00 9.56
C ASP A 237 15.57 -13.19 8.12
N ARG A 238 14.87 -13.99 7.32
CA ARG A 238 15.20 -14.20 5.90
C ARG A 238 14.49 -13.23 4.97
N LEU A 239 13.48 -12.50 5.45
CA LEU A 239 12.59 -11.70 4.60
C LEU A 239 13.35 -10.72 3.70
N LEU A 240 14.32 -9.98 4.26
CA LEU A 240 15.13 -9.03 3.48
C LEU A 240 16.02 -9.75 2.46
N ALA A 241 16.61 -10.89 2.83
CA ALA A 241 17.43 -11.70 1.92
C ALA A 241 16.59 -12.30 0.78
N ASP A 242 15.40 -12.83 1.09
CA ASP A 242 14.50 -13.40 0.09
C ASP A 242 13.97 -12.30 -0.87
N ALA A 243 13.63 -11.11 -0.35
CA ALA A 243 13.26 -9.97 -1.17
C ALA A 243 14.40 -9.48 -2.08
N LYS A 244 15.63 -9.43 -1.55
CA LYS A 244 16.83 -9.11 -2.33
C LYS A 244 17.05 -10.13 -3.46
N ALA A 245 16.93 -11.41 -3.16
CA ALA A 245 17.04 -12.48 -4.18
C ALA A 245 15.95 -12.33 -5.27
N LYS A 246 14.73 -11.95 -4.86
CA LYS A 246 13.64 -11.67 -5.82
C LYS A 246 13.95 -10.47 -6.71
N VAL A 247 14.53 -9.38 -6.17
CA VAL A 247 15.00 -8.24 -6.98
C VAL A 247 16.01 -8.72 -8.03
N LEU A 248 17.03 -9.49 -7.63
CA LEU A 248 18.08 -9.96 -8.53
C LEU A 248 17.52 -10.85 -9.64
N ALA A 249 16.62 -11.76 -9.31
CA ALA A 249 15.98 -12.63 -10.29
C ALA A 249 15.13 -11.85 -11.31
N LEU A 250 14.41 -10.81 -10.86
CA LEU A 250 13.62 -9.96 -11.73
C LEU A 250 14.49 -9.06 -12.62
N ALA A 251 15.61 -8.57 -12.09
CA ALA A 251 16.47 -7.61 -12.78
C ALA A 251 17.12 -8.14 -14.08
N GLU A 252 17.24 -9.46 -14.23
CA GLU A 252 17.87 -10.08 -15.41
C GLU A 252 17.16 -9.72 -16.72
N ASN A 253 15.82 -9.64 -16.72
CA ASN A 253 15.02 -9.35 -17.90
C ASN A 253 13.86 -8.39 -17.58
N TYR A 254 14.10 -7.42 -16.70
CA TYR A 254 13.04 -6.55 -16.24
C TYR A 254 12.55 -5.59 -17.31
N VAL A 255 11.26 -5.62 -17.55
CA VAL A 255 10.54 -4.65 -18.37
C VAL A 255 9.46 -4.00 -17.49
N PRO A 256 9.47 -2.68 -17.34
CA PRO A 256 8.42 -2.01 -16.59
C PRO A 256 7.06 -2.23 -17.25
N PRO A 257 5.97 -2.34 -16.48
CA PRO A 257 4.64 -2.51 -17.05
C PRO A 257 4.22 -1.27 -17.85
N ALA A 258 3.40 -1.46 -18.87
CA ALA A 258 2.74 -0.35 -19.55
C ALA A 258 1.61 0.22 -18.65
N PRO A 259 1.32 1.54 -18.75
CA PRO A 259 0.15 2.11 -18.09
C PRO A 259 -1.13 1.41 -18.53
N PRO A 260 -1.99 0.99 -17.57
CA PRO A 260 -3.22 0.29 -17.91
C PRO A 260 -4.28 1.26 -18.44
N LYS A 261 -5.15 0.73 -19.28
CA LYS A 261 -6.41 1.35 -19.66
C LYS A 261 -7.56 0.54 -19.07
N PHE A 262 -8.60 1.24 -18.67
CA PHE A 262 -9.76 0.64 -18.02
C PHE A 262 -11.00 0.81 -18.90
N ARG A 263 -11.83 -0.22 -18.98
CA ARG A 263 -13.19 -0.14 -19.51
C ARG A 263 -14.16 -0.44 -18.37
N LEU A 264 -14.81 0.61 -17.89
CA LEU A 264 -15.63 0.56 -16.68
C LEU A 264 -17.07 0.94 -17.00
N PRO A 265 -18.06 0.27 -16.38
CA PRO A 265 -19.46 0.40 -16.79
C PRO A 265 -20.18 1.64 -16.24
N GLY A 266 -19.48 2.63 -15.69
CA GLY A 266 -20.01 3.92 -15.28
C GLY A 266 -21.27 3.84 -14.43
N ALA A 267 -22.31 4.50 -14.87
CA ALA A 267 -23.59 4.60 -14.16
C ALA A 267 -24.23 3.23 -13.85
N THR A 268 -24.03 2.22 -14.70
CA THR A 268 -24.59 0.88 -14.48
C THR A 268 -24.00 0.21 -13.24
N ALA A 269 -22.66 0.27 -13.07
CA ALA A 269 -22.02 -0.25 -11.87
C ALA A 269 -22.35 0.59 -10.64
N ALA A 270 -22.40 1.92 -10.78
CA ALA A 270 -22.76 2.82 -9.69
C ALA A 270 -24.16 2.51 -9.13
N ALA A 271 -25.13 2.19 -9.99
CA ALA A 271 -26.46 1.76 -9.58
C ALA A 271 -26.42 0.44 -8.79
N ALA A 272 -25.65 -0.55 -9.24
CA ALA A 272 -25.50 -1.82 -8.53
C ALA A 272 -24.87 -1.64 -7.14
N PHE A 273 -23.82 -0.81 -7.02
CA PHE A 273 -23.20 -0.48 -5.74
C PHE A 273 -24.17 0.24 -4.80
N THR A 274 -24.96 1.18 -5.32
CA THR A 274 -25.98 1.89 -4.54
C THR A 274 -27.03 0.93 -3.98
N LEU A 275 -27.49 -0.03 -4.75
CA LEU A 275 -28.43 -1.05 -4.28
C LEU A 275 -27.82 -1.91 -3.17
N ALA A 276 -26.56 -2.36 -3.32
CA ALA A 276 -25.88 -3.15 -2.31
C ALA A 276 -25.72 -2.36 -0.99
N VAL A 277 -25.35 -1.09 -1.05
CA VAL A 277 -25.23 -0.22 0.13
C VAL A 277 -26.56 0.02 0.82
N ASN A 278 -27.62 0.32 0.05
CA ASN A 278 -28.96 0.53 0.59
C ASN A 278 -29.47 -0.72 1.34
N ASP A 279 -29.13 -1.90 0.84
CA ASP A 279 -29.49 -3.16 1.48
C ASP A 279 -28.76 -3.33 2.83
N LEU A 280 -27.47 -3.02 2.91
CA LEU A 280 -26.72 -3.01 4.16
C LEU A 280 -27.27 -1.99 5.17
N GLN A 281 -27.70 -0.81 4.70
CA GLN A 281 -28.35 0.19 5.55
C GLN A 281 -29.68 -0.29 6.13
N ARG A 282 -30.54 -0.91 5.30
CA ARG A 282 -31.81 -1.48 5.75
C ARG A 282 -31.62 -2.58 6.80
N GLN A 283 -30.53 -3.35 6.70
CA GLN A 283 -30.13 -4.35 7.66
C GLN A 283 -29.47 -3.78 8.93
N GLY A 284 -29.29 -2.46 9.03
CA GLY A 284 -28.59 -1.82 10.16
C GLY A 284 -27.08 -2.12 10.22
N LYS A 285 -26.50 -2.63 9.13
CA LYS A 285 -25.06 -2.97 9.03
C LYS A 285 -24.19 -1.82 8.59
N ALA A 286 -24.77 -0.79 7.96
CA ALA A 286 -24.08 0.41 7.52
C ALA A 286 -24.78 1.66 8.04
N SER A 287 -24.02 2.63 8.57
CA SER A 287 -24.50 3.95 8.92
C SER A 287 -24.73 4.81 7.67
N ALA A 288 -25.37 5.98 7.83
CA ALA A 288 -25.52 6.90 6.73
C ALA A 288 -24.18 7.40 6.17
N HIS A 289 -23.16 7.53 7.05
CA HIS A 289 -21.83 7.93 6.61
C HIS A 289 -21.06 6.79 5.93
N ASP A 290 -21.22 5.53 6.38
CA ASP A 290 -20.68 4.37 5.66
C ASP A 290 -21.20 4.31 4.23
N ALA A 291 -22.50 4.63 4.03
CA ALA A 291 -23.10 4.70 2.70
C ALA A 291 -22.50 5.83 1.85
N ALA A 292 -22.25 7.00 2.45
CA ALA A 292 -21.60 8.09 1.72
C ALA A 292 -20.18 7.74 1.28
N VAL A 293 -19.39 7.08 2.15
CA VAL A 293 -18.05 6.61 1.83
C VAL A 293 -18.09 5.52 0.75
N ALA A 294 -18.99 4.54 0.88
CA ALA A 294 -19.16 3.47 -0.10
C ALA A 294 -19.61 3.99 -1.47
N ALA A 295 -20.43 5.05 -1.51
CA ALA A 295 -20.80 5.71 -2.76
C ALA A 295 -19.59 6.29 -3.50
N VAL A 296 -18.62 6.85 -2.76
CA VAL A 296 -17.34 7.33 -3.34
C VAL A 296 -16.50 6.15 -3.84
N VAL A 297 -16.37 5.06 -3.07
CA VAL A 297 -15.71 3.82 -3.55
C VAL A 297 -16.34 3.35 -4.87
N GLY A 298 -17.68 3.28 -4.91
CA GLY A 298 -18.42 2.89 -6.09
C GLY A 298 -18.18 3.83 -7.29
N ARG A 299 -18.14 5.14 -7.07
CA ARG A 299 -17.83 6.13 -8.11
C ARG A 299 -16.43 5.94 -8.69
N VAL A 300 -15.42 5.68 -7.87
CA VAL A 300 -14.06 5.41 -8.35
C VAL A 300 -14.02 4.13 -9.16
N LEU A 301 -14.56 3.04 -8.63
CA LEU A 301 -14.53 1.72 -9.28
C LEU A 301 -15.38 1.68 -10.57
N SER A 302 -16.45 2.46 -10.65
CA SER A 302 -17.25 2.55 -11.87
C SER A 302 -16.61 3.41 -12.97
N GLY A 303 -15.55 4.16 -12.65
CA GLY A 303 -14.95 5.12 -13.58
C GLY A 303 -15.68 6.48 -13.65
N GLY A 304 -16.47 6.79 -12.62
CA GLY A 304 -17.28 8.02 -12.59
C GLY A 304 -18.40 8.01 -13.62
N ASP A 305 -18.35 8.97 -14.53
CA ASP A 305 -19.37 9.17 -15.57
C ASP A 305 -19.00 8.49 -16.91
N ALA A 306 -18.06 7.54 -16.90
CA ALA A 306 -17.61 6.82 -18.09
C ALA A 306 -18.67 5.90 -18.67
N ASP A 307 -18.58 5.63 -19.98
CA ASP A 307 -19.31 4.55 -20.64
C ASP A 307 -18.41 3.29 -20.75
N LEU A 308 -19.04 2.12 -20.82
CA LEU A 308 -18.31 0.84 -20.97
C LEU A 308 -17.48 0.77 -22.27
N GLN A 309 -17.83 1.54 -23.28
CA GLN A 309 -17.10 1.61 -24.55
C GLN A 309 -15.89 2.54 -24.47
N ASP A 310 -15.84 3.43 -23.47
CA ASP A 310 -14.76 4.37 -23.29
C ASP A 310 -13.54 3.70 -22.64
N GLU A 311 -12.36 4.01 -23.15
CA GLU A 311 -11.11 3.69 -22.47
C GLU A 311 -10.73 4.83 -21.53
N ILE A 312 -10.63 4.52 -20.23
CA ILE A 312 -10.23 5.46 -19.20
C ILE A 312 -8.74 5.26 -18.94
N GLU A 313 -7.96 6.31 -19.07
CA GLU A 313 -6.55 6.34 -18.70
C GLU A 313 -6.39 6.27 -17.17
N GLU A 314 -5.29 5.69 -16.71
CA GLU A 314 -4.95 5.55 -15.28
C GLU A 314 -5.07 6.90 -14.53
N ASP A 315 -4.59 7.98 -15.12
CA ASP A 315 -4.59 9.31 -14.50
C ASP A 315 -6.01 9.84 -14.25
N LYS A 316 -6.96 9.52 -15.13
CA LYS A 316 -8.36 9.90 -14.93
C LYS A 316 -8.97 9.17 -13.73
N LEU A 317 -8.64 7.89 -13.55
CA LEU A 317 -9.14 7.13 -12.42
C LEU A 317 -8.52 7.62 -11.10
N LEU A 318 -7.23 7.96 -11.11
CA LEU A 318 -6.55 8.58 -9.97
C LEU A 318 -7.11 9.96 -9.63
N GLU A 319 -7.52 10.74 -10.64
CA GLU A 319 -8.19 12.02 -10.42
C GLU A 319 -9.53 11.85 -9.70
N ILE A 320 -10.38 10.89 -10.14
CA ILE A 320 -11.67 10.59 -9.51
C ILE A 320 -11.43 10.13 -8.05
N GLU A 321 -10.44 9.29 -7.80
CA GLU A 321 -10.06 8.82 -6.47
C GLU A 321 -9.66 10.01 -5.58
N ARG A 322 -8.77 10.91 -6.04
CA ARG A 322 -8.33 12.09 -5.30
C ARG A 322 -9.48 13.03 -4.98
N GLN A 323 -10.35 13.30 -5.95
CA GLN A 323 -11.55 14.13 -5.74
C GLN A 323 -12.46 13.52 -4.68
N GLY A 324 -12.66 12.20 -4.72
CA GLY A 324 -13.43 11.46 -3.74
C GLY A 324 -12.82 11.55 -2.33
N PHE A 325 -11.53 11.34 -2.21
CA PHE A 325 -10.80 11.48 -0.94
C PHE A 325 -10.98 12.89 -0.35
N VAL A 326 -10.72 13.93 -1.16
CA VAL A 326 -10.84 15.34 -0.72
C VAL A 326 -12.27 15.69 -0.36
N SER A 327 -13.27 15.16 -1.04
CA SER A 327 -14.68 15.39 -0.70
C SER A 327 -15.04 14.81 0.67
N LEU A 328 -14.56 13.62 1.00
CA LEU A 328 -14.85 12.94 2.27
C LEU A 328 -14.14 13.59 3.45
N ILE A 329 -12.85 13.94 3.32
CA ILE A 329 -12.11 14.54 4.43
C ILE A 329 -12.67 15.92 4.86
N ARG A 330 -13.43 16.58 4.01
CA ARG A 330 -14.14 17.83 4.33
C ARG A 330 -15.40 17.61 5.19
N THR A 331 -15.84 16.37 5.36
CA THR A 331 -17.07 16.10 6.12
C THR A 331 -16.78 16.01 7.63
N PRO A 332 -17.61 16.64 8.48
CA PRO A 332 -17.43 16.56 9.94
C PRO A 332 -17.41 15.12 10.47
N LYS A 333 -18.17 14.23 9.85
CA LYS A 333 -18.23 12.81 10.26
C LYS A 333 -16.92 12.07 10.02
N THR A 334 -16.24 12.34 8.91
CA THR A 334 -14.90 11.78 8.63
C THR A 334 -13.88 12.33 9.63
N LEU A 335 -13.90 13.65 9.91
CA LEU A 335 -12.99 14.24 10.90
C LEU A 335 -13.18 13.61 12.29
N ALA A 336 -14.43 13.42 12.72
CA ALA A 336 -14.74 12.73 13.97
C ALA A 336 -14.23 11.27 14.00
N ARG A 337 -14.29 10.54 12.87
CA ARG A 337 -13.73 9.17 12.76
C ARG A 337 -12.21 9.16 12.87
N ILE A 338 -11.54 10.10 12.23
CA ILE A 338 -10.08 10.22 12.29
C ILE A 338 -9.65 10.57 13.73
N GLU A 339 -10.29 11.54 14.36
CA GLU A 339 -10.01 11.93 15.74
C GLU A 339 -10.19 10.75 16.70
N HIS A 340 -11.33 10.07 16.64
CA HIS A 340 -11.61 8.90 17.46
C HIS A 340 -10.59 7.76 17.26
N MET A 341 -10.17 7.51 16.00
CA MET A 341 -9.13 6.53 15.70
C MET A 341 -7.79 6.89 16.34
N LEU A 342 -7.41 8.17 16.30
CA LEU A 342 -6.15 8.64 16.89
C LEU A 342 -6.17 8.56 18.42
N GLU A 343 -7.32 8.80 19.05
CA GLU A 343 -7.48 8.77 20.49
C GLU A 343 -7.58 7.33 21.04
N THR A 344 -8.32 6.47 20.35
CA THR A 344 -8.73 5.17 20.91
C THR A 344 -8.11 3.96 20.21
N GLY A 345 -7.56 4.15 19.01
CA GLY A 345 -7.11 3.06 18.13
C GLY A 345 -8.25 2.20 17.55
N LYS A 346 -9.51 2.67 17.65
CA LYS A 346 -10.70 1.93 17.20
C LYS A 346 -11.53 2.74 16.21
N PRO A 347 -12.18 2.08 15.22
CA PRO A 347 -13.06 2.77 14.29
C PRO A 347 -14.34 3.30 15.00
N LEU A 348 -14.75 4.51 14.64
CA LEU A 348 -16.04 5.09 15.02
C LEU A 348 -17.08 4.80 13.94
N ARG A 349 -18.29 4.41 14.35
CA ARG A 349 -19.46 4.32 13.47
C ARG A 349 -20.44 5.45 13.83
N ASN A 350 -20.63 6.40 12.89
CA ASN A 350 -21.46 7.61 13.09
C ASN A 350 -22.41 7.88 11.91
#